data_367781848df377190bf7a9e904345273
#
_entry.id   367781848df377190bf7a9e904345273
#
_cell.length_a   1.000
_cell.length_b   1.000
_cell.length_c   1.000
_cell.angle_alpha   90.00
_cell.angle_beta   90.00
_cell.angle_gamma   90.00
#
_symmetry.space_group_name_H-M   'P 1'
#
loop_
_entity.id
_entity.type
_entity.pdbx_description
1 polymer ?
#
loop_
_entity_poly.entity_id
_entity_poly.type
_entity_poly.pdbx_seq_one_letter_code
_entity_poly.pdbx_strand_id
1 'polypeptide(L)'
;MILFQKALSLKLKDYLIQMNENFNGQILLPEENKVKNAIVFLHGYGANSADLINIGLEWKQDLPSTAFISPNAPFKCEWGENAYQWFDLTSISPEKIGEGLKKAGPHLINLIEDVKKEFSLVESQIAFFGFSQGAMMGLYHLCKRKQSCAGLLAYSGLLFEDKEFENEVSSKFPIRIFHGKDDEVIHYENSLNAYKKLKKMGFSVDHHIQDNLGHGIDKFGLEFGNDFLKKIFKV
;
A
#
# COMPACT_ATOMS: atom_id res chain seq x y z
N MET A 1 24.97 7.83 19.00
CA MET A 1 24.33 7.21 17.82
C MET A 1 24.19 5.70 17.91
N ILE A 2 25.17 4.94 18.36
CA ILE A 2 25.14 3.46 18.43
C ILE A 2 24.19 2.91 19.52
N LEU A 3 23.98 3.63 20.62
CA LEU A 3 23.07 3.22 21.71
C LEU A 3 21.58 3.38 21.34
N PHE A 4 21.23 4.35 20.50
CA PHE A 4 19.88 4.54 20.00
C PHE A 4 19.45 3.45 18.99
N GLN A 5 20.37 3.02 18.12
CA GLN A 5 20.12 1.92 17.19
C GLN A 5 19.95 0.56 17.89
N LYS A 6 20.67 0.31 18.98
CA LYS A 6 20.52 -0.94 19.76
C LYS A 6 19.19 -0.98 20.55
N ALA A 7 18.74 0.15 21.10
CA ALA A 7 17.46 0.22 21.81
C ALA A 7 16.24 0.08 20.85
N LEU A 8 16.35 0.62 19.63
CA LEU A 8 15.34 0.47 18.59
C LEU A 8 15.26 -0.99 18.08
N SER A 9 16.44 -1.64 17.89
CA SER A 9 16.53 -3.05 17.48
C SER A 9 15.98 -4.03 18.51
N LEU A 10 16.09 -3.74 19.81
CA LEU A 10 15.54 -4.59 20.88
C LEU A 10 14.02 -4.45 21.00
N LYS A 11 13.45 -3.25 20.82
CA LYS A 11 11.99 -3.06 20.81
C LYS A 11 11.29 -3.64 19.58
N LEU A 12 11.96 -3.72 18.43
CA LEU A 12 11.43 -4.36 17.22
C LEU A 12 11.33 -5.89 17.32
N LYS A 13 12.15 -6.54 18.16
CA LYS A 13 12.13 -8.00 18.31
C LYS A 13 10.91 -8.54 19.06
N ASP A 14 10.29 -7.74 19.91
CA ASP A 14 9.16 -8.19 20.75
C ASP A 14 7.79 -8.14 20.03
N TYR A 15 7.74 -7.69 18.76
CA TYR A 15 6.49 -7.47 18.00
C TYR A 15 6.40 -8.27 16.68
N LEU A 16 7.30 -9.21 16.43
CA LEU A 16 7.23 -10.06 15.24
C LEU A 16 6.26 -11.22 15.48
N ILE A 17 4.98 -11.01 15.24
CA ILE A 17 4.01 -12.10 15.09
C ILE A 17 4.14 -12.63 13.66
N GLN A 18 4.31 -13.93 13.52
CA GLN A 18 4.13 -14.61 12.24
C GLN A 18 2.61 -14.78 12.01
N MET A 19 2.04 -14.04 11.07
CA MET A 19 0.61 -14.17 10.70
C MET A 19 0.22 -15.60 10.35
N ASN A 20 1.07 -16.29 9.64
CA ASN A 20 1.07 -17.74 9.44
C ASN A 20 2.49 -18.17 9.10
N GLU A 21 2.77 -19.48 9.06
CA GLU A 21 4.10 -20.03 8.75
C GLU A 21 4.65 -19.56 7.37
N ASN A 22 3.80 -19.04 6.50
CA ASN A 22 4.13 -18.61 5.14
C ASN A 22 4.20 -17.08 4.99
N PHE A 23 3.89 -16.29 6.04
CA PHE A 23 3.96 -14.84 5.93
C PHE A 23 5.42 -14.36 5.87
N ASN A 24 5.78 -13.75 4.77
CA ASN A 24 7.09 -13.17 4.55
C ASN A 24 6.96 -11.64 4.56
N GLY A 25 7.30 -11.00 5.69
CA GLY A 25 7.15 -9.57 5.84
C GLY A 25 7.39 -9.09 7.27
N GLN A 26 6.92 -7.89 7.56
CA GLN A 26 7.02 -7.26 8.89
C GLN A 26 5.65 -6.79 9.36
N ILE A 27 5.43 -6.85 10.67
CA ILE A 27 4.20 -6.41 11.34
C ILE A 27 4.57 -5.55 12.53
N LEU A 28 3.87 -4.42 12.68
CA LEU A 28 3.87 -3.63 13.90
C LEU A 28 2.48 -3.71 14.52
N LEU A 29 2.42 -4.17 15.75
CA LEU A 29 1.18 -4.21 16.50
C LEU A 29 0.98 -2.91 17.32
N PRO A 30 -0.28 -2.56 17.61
CA PRO A 30 -0.58 -1.51 18.55
C PRO A 30 -0.11 -1.89 19.96
N GLU A 31 0.20 -0.89 20.78
CA GLU A 31 0.57 -1.10 22.19
C GLU A 31 -0.61 -1.65 23.03
N GLU A 32 -1.82 -1.29 22.66
CA GLU A 32 -3.03 -1.88 23.22
C GLU A 32 -3.29 -3.25 22.59
N ASN A 33 -3.58 -4.26 23.39
CA ASN A 33 -3.76 -5.67 22.96
C ASN A 33 -4.97 -5.91 22.04
N LYS A 34 -5.58 -4.87 21.47
CA LYS A 34 -6.74 -4.99 20.59
C LYS A 34 -6.53 -4.24 19.29
N VAL A 35 -6.39 -5.00 18.21
CA VAL A 35 -6.41 -4.46 16.85
C VAL A 35 -7.85 -4.16 16.43
N LYS A 36 -8.12 -2.91 16.07
CA LYS A 36 -9.43 -2.46 15.53
C LYS A 36 -9.36 -2.19 14.04
N ASN A 37 -8.19 -1.83 13.53
CA ASN A 37 -7.94 -1.51 12.14
C ASN A 37 -6.60 -2.11 11.70
N ALA A 38 -6.41 -2.22 10.40
CA ALA A 38 -5.13 -2.60 9.83
C ALA A 38 -4.76 -1.69 8.65
N ILE A 39 -3.45 -1.49 8.44
CA ILE A 39 -2.90 -0.85 7.25
C ILE A 39 -1.93 -1.84 6.61
N VAL A 40 -2.20 -2.18 5.35
CA VAL A 40 -1.34 -3.06 4.55
C VAL A 40 -0.51 -2.19 3.61
N PHE A 41 0.83 -2.29 3.73
CA PHE A 41 1.78 -1.59 2.88
C PHE A 41 2.16 -2.46 1.67
N LEU A 42 2.01 -1.93 0.48
CA LEU A 42 2.39 -2.56 -0.77
C LEU A 42 3.58 -1.80 -1.35
N HIS A 43 4.77 -2.37 -1.24
CA HIS A 43 6.01 -1.71 -1.64
C HIS A 43 6.20 -1.65 -3.16
N GLY A 44 7.15 -0.84 -3.61
CA GLY A 44 7.52 -0.68 -5.02
C GLY A 44 8.36 -1.84 -5.55
N TYR A 45 8.61 -1.82 -6.86
CA TYR A 45 9.49 -2.76 -7.55
C TYR A 45 10.92 -2.72 -6.98
N GLY A 46 11.51 -3.88 -6.72
CA GLY A 46 12.87 -3.99 -6.19
C GLY A 46 13.02 -3.67 -4.70
N ALA A 47 11.95 -3.27 -4.02
CA ALA A 47 11.90 -2.98 -2.60
C ALA A 47 11.55 -4.23 -1.75
N ASN A 48 11.30 -4.05 -0.47
CA ASN A 48 10.91 -5.11 0.46
C ASN A 48 10.07 -4.56 1.63
N SER A 49 9.67 -5.44 2.53
CA SER A 49 8.85 -5.09 3.70
C SER A 49 9.45 -4.02 4.61
N ALA A 50 10.78 -3.92 4.69
CA ALA A 50 11.45 -2.95 5.56
C ALA A 50 11.34 -1.50 5.06
N ASP A 51 11.09 -1.30 3.78
CA ASP A 51 11.06 0.04 3.19
C ASP A 51 9.87 0.87 3.68
N LEU A 52 8.70 0.25 3.82
CA LEU A 52 7.48 0.97 4.19
C LEU A 52 7.04 0.79 5.65
N ILE A 53 7.49 -0.26 6.35
CA ILE A 53 7.05 -0.50 7.73
C ILE A 53 7.42 0.63 8.68
N ASN A 54 8.50 1.36 8.40
CA ASN A 54 8.93 2.51 9.19
C ASN A 54 7.91 3.65 9.19
N ILE A 55 7.09 3.78 8.15
CA ILE A 55 5.96 4.72 8.11
C ILE A 55 4.97 4.39 9.23
N GLY A 56 4.74 3.10 9.49
CA GLY A 56 3.91 2.65 10.60
C GLY A 56 4.44 3.09 11.97
N LEU A 57 5.78 3.17 12.15
CA LEU A 57 6.38 3.69 13.38
C LEU A 57 6.09 5.18 13.60
N GLU A 58 6.04 5.97 12.52
CA GLU A 58 5.70 7.39 12.61
C GLU A 58 4.20 7.60 12.90
N TRP A 59 3.34 6.76 12.34
CA TRP A 59 1.89 6.88 12.46
C TRP A 59 1.27 6.20 13.67
N LYS A 60 1.97 5.29 14.36
CA LYS A 60 1.40 4.47 15.43
C LYS A 60 0.82 5.26 16.61
N GLN A 61 1.36 6.44 16.90
CA GLN A 61 0.85 7.29 17.99
C GLN A 61 -0.51 7.91 17.63
N ASP A 62 -0.70 8.27 16.36
CA ASP A 62 -1.95 8.83 15.85
C ASP A 62 -3.00 7.75 15.56
N LEU A 63 -2.57 6.49 15.41
CA LEU A 63 -3.39 5.34 15.05
C LEU A 63 -3.23 4.19 16.09
N PRO A 64 -3.57 4.44 17.39
CA PRO A 64 -3.13 3.60 18.50
C PRO A 64 -3.73 2.19 18.53
N SER A 65 -4.82 1.92 17.80
CA SER A 65 -5.45 0.59 17.72
C SER A 65 -5.26 -0.07 16.34
N THR A 66 -4.21 0.31 15.60
CA THR A 66 -3.98 -0.12 14.23
C THR A 66 -2.77 -1.05 14.14
N ALA A 67 -2.94 -2.19 13.47
CA ALA A 67 -1.83 -3.04 13.05
C ALA A 67 -1.30 -2.55 11.69
N PHE A 68 0.03 -2.52 11.55
CA PHE A 68 0.70 -2.16 10.31
C PHE A 68 1.37 -3.40 9.75
N ILE A 69 1.03 -3.79 8.53
CA ILE A 69 1.46 -5.03 7.89
C ILE A 69 2.20 -4.68 6.60
N SER A 70 3.47 -5.02 6.51
CA SER A 70 4.31 -4.80 5.33
C SER A 70 4.83 -6.14 4.81
N PRO A 71 4.16 -6.76 3.83
CA PRO A 71 4.61 -8.00 3.23
C PRO A 71 5.76 -7.75 2.28
N ASN A 72 6.62 -8.75 2.06
CA ASN A 72 7.38 -8.85 0.84
C ASN A 72 6.45 -9.27 -0.30
N ALA A 73 6.62 -8.67 -1.47
CA ALA A 73 5.90 -9.09 -2.66
C ALA A 73 6.26 -10.55 -3.04
N PRO A 74 5.39 -11.27 -3.79
CA PRO A 74 5.51 -12.73 -3.94
C PRO A 74 6.72 -13.18 -4.76
N PHE A 75 7.27 -12.32 -5.63
CA PHE A 75 8.33 -12.72 -6.53
C PHE A 75 9.65 -12.01 -6.19
N LYS A 76 10.77 -12.74 -6.34
CA LYS A 76 12.11 -12.14 -6.25
C LYS A 76 12.35 -11.23 -7.45
N CYS A 77 13.12 -10.17 -7.22
CA CYS A 77 13.60 -9.25 -8.24
C CYS A 77 15.10 -9.40 -8.46
N GLU A 78 15.57 -9.19 -9.67
CA GLU A 78 16.98 -9.31 -10.04
C GLU A 78 17.91 -8.27 -9.37
N TRP A 79 17.35 -7.25 -8.73
CA TRP A 79 18.11 -6.15 -8.12
C TRP A 79 18.84 -6.53 -6.82
N GLY A 80 18.62 -7.73 -6.28
CA GLY A 80 19.34 -8.23 -5.12
C GLY A 80 18.63 -9.33 -4.34
N GLU A 81 19.34 -9.91 -3.37
CA GLU A 81 18.82 -11.02 -2.55
C GLU A 81 17.55 -10.65 -1.76
N ASN A 82 17.45 -9.38 -1.33
CA ASN A 82 16.31 -8.88 -0.55
C ASN A 82 15.40 -7.94 -1.37
N ALA A 83 15.44 -8.03 -2.69
CA ALA A 83 14.61 -7.29 -3.61
C ALA A 83 13.42 -8.15 -4.08
N TYR A 84 12.22 -7.57 -4.04
CA TYR A 84 10.97 -8.24 -4.39
C TYR A 84 10.15 -7.41 -5.37
N GLN A 85 9.21 -8.07 -6.04
CA GLN A 85 8.32 -7.47 -7.02
C GLN A 85 6.94 -8.13 -6.99
N TRP A 86 5.90 -7.36 -7.23
CA TRP A 86 4.56 -7.91 -7.42
C TRP A 86 4.44 -8.61 -8.76
N PHE A 87 5.06 -8.03 -9.79
CA PHE A 87 5.16 -8.58 -11.13
C PHE A 87 6.39 -8.00 -11.85
N ASP A 88 6.77 -8.65 -12.95
CA ASP A 88 7.93 -8.23 -13.74
C ASP A 88 7.68 -6.89 -14.45
N LEU A 89 8.64 -5.97 -14.36
CA LEU A 89 8.69 -4.67 -15.03
C LEU A 89 9.94 -4.51 -15.92
N THR A 90 10.56 -5.59 -16.37
CA THR A 90 11.66 -5.51 -17.34
C THR A 90 11.23 -4.89 -18.67
N SER A 91 9.92 -4.86 -18.94
CA SER A 91 9.29 -4.12 -20.04
C SER A 91 8.07 -3.38 -19.52
N ILE A 92 8.05 -2.05 -19.70
CA ILE A 92 6.92 -1.18 -19.30
C ILE A 92 5.96 -1.04 -20.49
N SER A 93 5.38 -2.14 -20.96
CA SER A 93 4.27 -2.07 -21.91
C SER A 93 2.93 -2.25 -21.16
N PRO A 94 1.84 -1.63 -21.63
CA PRO A 94 0.52 -1.82 -21.03
C PRO A 94 0.11 -3.28 -20.91
N GLU A 95 0.42 -4.10 -21.92
CA GLU A 95 0.11 -5.54 -21.94
C GLU A 95 0.84 -6.27 -20.81
N LYS A 96 2.13 -6.00 -20.64
CA LYS A 96 2.96 -6.63 -19.59
C LYS A 96 2.53 -6.20 -18.19
N ILE A 97 2.18 -4.95 -18.00
CA ILE A 97 1.61 -4.47 -16.74
C ILE A 97 0.30 -5.20 -16.45
N GLY A 98 -0.61 -5.32 -17.43
CA GLY A 98 -1.88 -6.00 -17.27
C GLY A 98 -1.74 -7.50 -16.96
N GLU A 99 -0.86 -8.22 -17.66
CA GLU A 99 -0.53 -9.62 -17.38
C GLU A 99 0.04 -9.78 -15.96
N GLY A 100 0.96 -8.89 -15.61
CA GLY A 100 1.62 -8.88 -14.29
C GLY A 100 0.63 -8.66 -13.15
N LEU A 101 -0.24 -7.65 -13.27
CA LEU A 101 -1.29 -7.38 -12.29
C LEU A 101 -2.20 -8.60 -12.12
N LYS A 102 -2.68 -9.22 -13.20
CA LYS A 102 -3.53 -10.41 -13.14
C LYS A 102 -2.83 -11.58 -12.45
N LYS A 103 -1.53 -11.80 -12.71
CA LYS A 103 -0.73 -12.84 -12.07
C LYS A 103 -0.52 -12.59 -10.58
N ALA A 104 -0.33 -11.34 -10.17
CA ALA A 104 -0.10 -10.97 -8.77
C ALA A 104 -1.38 -10.90 -7.93
N GLY A 105 -2.54 -10.71 -8.55
CA GLY A 105 -3.82 -10.54 -7.88
C GLY A 105 -4.15 -11.59 -6.82
N PRO A 106 -4.04 -12.90 -7.09
CA PRO A 106 -4.30 -13.94 -6.11
C PRO A 106 -3.47 -13.80 -4.83
N HIS A 107 -2.22 -13.34 -4.91
CA HIS A 107 -1.36 -13.13 -3.74
C HIS A 107 -1.89 -11.98 -2.87
N LEU A 108 -2.33 -10.87 -3.46
CA LEU A 108 -2.95 -9.78 -2.71
C LEU A 108 -4.27 -10.21 -2.07
N ILE A 109 -5.10 -10.97 -2.78
CA ILE A 109 -6.37 -11.49 -2.25
C ILE A 109 -6.12 -12.40 -1.04
N ASN A 110 -5.19 -13.33 -1.13
CA ASN A 110 -4.83 -14.23 -0.02
C ASN A 110 -4.30 -13.43 1.18
N LEU A 111 -3.43 -12.44 0.96
CA LEU A 111 -2.94 -11.55 2.01
C LEU A 111 -4.10 -10.85 2.75
N ILE A 112 -5.09 -10.33 2.02
CA ILE A 112 -6.25 -9.68 2.63
C ILE A 112 -7.03 -10.67 3.51
N GLU A 113 -7.27 -11.87 3.03
CA GLU A 113 -7.99 -12.89 3.81
C GLU A 113 -7.19 -13.34 5.05
N ASP A 114 -5.86 -13.45 4.94
CA ASP A 114 -4.98 -13.75 6.07
C ASP A 114 -5.03 -12.63 7.13
N VAL A 115 -4.96 -11.35 6.73
CA VAL A 115 -5.09 -10.20 7.65
C VAL A 115 -6.45 -10.19 8.33
N LYS A 116 -7.54 -10.42 7.59
CA LYS A 116 -8.89 -10.51 8.16
C LYS A 116 -9.00 -11.60 9.20
N LYS A 117 -8.47 -12.78 8.91
CA LYS A 117 -8.49 -13.94 9.80
C LYS A 117 -7.65 -13.71 11.05
N GLU A 118 -6.40 -13.26 10.89
CA GLU A 118 -5.44 -13.08 11.98
C GLU A 118 -5.94 -12.08 13.02
N PHE A 119 -6.43 -10.94 12.55
CA PHE A 119 -6.88 -9.87 13.44
C PHE A 119 -8.39 -9.84 13.69
N SER A 120 -9.14 -10.83 13.19
CA SER A 120 -10.61 -10.87 13.27
C SER A 120 -11.27 -9.58 12.75
N LEU A 121 -10.76 -9.05 11.63
CA LEU A 121 -11.23 -7.83 10.99
C LEU A 121 -12.15 -8.13 9.81
N VAL A 122 -13.05 -7.18 9.51
CA VAL A 122 -13.73 -7.11 8.22
C VAL A 122 -12.98 -6.18 7.27
N GLU A 123 -13.18 -6.34 5.97
CA GLU A 123 -12.39 -5.61 4.96
C GLU A 123 -12.51 -4.09 5.07
N SER A 124 -13.66 -3.58 5.51
CA SER A 124 -13.87 -2.15 5.78
C SER A 124 -13.09 -1.58 6.97
N GLN A 125 -12.36 -2.40 7.71
CA GLN A 125 -11.41 -2.01 8.76
C GLN A 125 -9.96 -2.07 8.29
N ILE A 126 -9.71 -2.41 7.02
CA ILE A 126 -8.38 -2.53 6.43
C ILE A 126 -8.17 -1.42 5.40
N ALA A 127 -7.19 -0.56 5.64
CA ALA A 127 -6.71 0.40 4.66
C ALA A 127 -5.45 -0.13 3.96
N PHE A 128 -5.17 0.41 2.80
CA PHE A 128 -3.98 0.07 2.02
C PHE A 128 -3.14 1.31 1.76
N PHE A 129 -1.84 1.11 1.77
CA PHE A 129 -0.86 2.08 1.32
C PHE A 129 -0.02 1.43 0.23
N GLY A 130 -0.10 1.93 -0.99
CA GLY A 130 0.70 1.45 -2.11
C GLY A 130 1.68 2.52 -2.58
N PHE A 131 2.94 2.13 -2.79
CA PHE A 131 3.95 2.96 -3.43
C PHE A 131 4.36 2.35 -4.78
N SER A 132 4.39 3.16 -5.84
CA SER A 132 4.83 2.75 -7.17
C SER A 132 4.07 1.51 -7.68
N GLN A 133 4.74 0.38 -7.87
CA GLN A 133 4.11 -0.89 -8.25
C GLN A 133 3.03 -1.34 -7.25
N GLY A 134 3.23 -1.10 -5.95
CA GLY A 134 2.23 -1.38 -4.92
C GLY A 134 0.97 -0.51 -5.06
N ALA A 135 1.11 0.74 -5.52
CA ALA A 135 -0.04 1.59 -5.84
C ALA A 135 -0.83 1.06 -7.06
N MET A 136 -0.14 0.55 -8.08
CA MET A 136 -0.79 -0.12 -9.21
C MET A 136 -1.61 -1.33 -8.77
N MET A 137 -1.05 -2.16 -7.87
CA MET A 137 -1.74 -3.30 -7.28
C MET A 137 -3.02 -2.87 -6.55
N GLY A 138 -2.92 -1.85 -5.68
CA GLY A 138 -4.05 -1.34 -4.92
C GLY A 138 -5.14 -0.75 -5.82
N LEU A 139 -4.78 0.14 -6.73
CA LEU A 139 -5.72 0.79 -7.66
C LEU A 139 -6.45 -0.21 -8.57
N TYR A 140 -5.77 -1.24 -9.04
CA TYR A 140 -6.36 -2.22 -9.95
C TYR A 140 -7.23 -3.26 -9.24
N HIS A 141 -6.75 -3.83 -8.12
CA HIS A 141 -7.41 -4.98 -7.50
C HIS A 141 -8.47 -4.62 -6.46
N LEU A 142 -8.23 -3.58 -5.64
CA LEU A 142 -9.17 -3.27 -4.55
C LEU A 142 -10.52 -2.80 -5.08
N CYS A 143 -10.54 -2.07 -6.20
CA CYS A 143 -11.78 -1.63 -6.85
C CYS A 143 -12.67 -2.79 -7.36
N LYS A 144 -12.07 -3.93 -7.67
CA LYS A 144 -12.76 -5.12 -8.20
C LYS A 144 -13.30 -6.05 -7.11
N ARG A 145 -12.95 -5.80 -5.84
CA ARG A 145 -13.43 -6.61 -4.72
C ARG A 145 -14.89 -6.31 -4.41
N LYS A 146 -15.66 -7.35 -4.03
CA LYS A 146 -17.07 -7.20 -3.62
C LYS A 146 -17.22 -6.45 -2.30
N GLN A 147 -16.25 -6.58 -1.40
CA GLN A 147 -16.22 -5.88 -0.11
C GLN A 147 -15.32 -4.67 -0.22
N SER A 148 -15.78 -3.52 0.27
CA SER A 148 -14.99 -2.28 0.30
C SER A 148 -13.96 -2.33 1.41
N CYS A 149 -12.72 -1.97 1.11
CA CYS A 149 -11.72 -1.66 2.14
C CYS A 149 -12.03 -0.31 2.81
N ALA A 150 -11.31 0.01 3.90
CA ALA A 150 -11.45 1.30 4.59
C ALA A 150 -11.01 2.47 3.70
N GLY A 151 -9.96 2.30 2.90
CA GLY A 151 -9.44 3.29 1.99
C GLY A 151 -8.11 2.88 1.36
N LEU A 152 -7.67 3.64 0.37
CA LEU A 152 -6.40 3.45 -0.33
C LEU A 152 -5.61 4.76 -0.40
N LEU A 153 -4.37 4.72 0.05
CA LEU A 153 -3.32 5.70 -0.24
C LEU A 153 -2.50 5.17 -1.43
N ALA A 154 -2.54 5.85 -2.57
CA ALA A 154 -1.84 5.46 -3.79
C ALA A 154 -0.77 6.50 -4.14
N TYR A 155 0.49 6.15 -3.92
CA TYR A 155 1.64 7.05 -4.05
C TYR A 155 2.49 6.67 -5.27
N SER A 156 2.77 7.64 -6.12
CA SER A 156 3.67 7.53 -7.28
C SER A 156 3.37 6.33 -8.19
N GLY A 157 2.08 6.04 -8.42
CA GLY A 157 1.63 4.92 -9.22
C GLY A 157 0.81 5.32 -10.44
N LEU A 158 0.24 4.34 -11.10
CA LEU A 158 -0.71 4.51 -12.19
C LEU A 158 -1.90 3.56 -12.03
N LEU A 159 -3.04 3.94 -12.58
CA LEU A 159 -4.19 3.06 -12.76
C LEU A 159 -4.08 2.37 -14.12
N PHE A 160 -3.96 1.05 -14.11
CA PHE A 160 -4.07 0.26 -15.33
C PHE A 160 -5.54 0.00 -15.65
N GLU A 161 -5.93 0.29 -16.90
CA GLU A 161 -7.29 0.05 -17.40
C GLU A 161 -7.23 -0.94 -18.55
N ASP A 162 -7.70 -2.16 -18.32
CA ASP A 162 -8.05 -3.05 -19.42
C ASP A 162 -9.49 -2.77 -19.88
N LYS A 163 -9.91 -3.42 -20.97
CA LYS A 163 -11.24 -3.18 -21.56
C LYS A 163 -12.41 -3.49 -20.63
N GLU A 164 -12.16 -4.29 -19.60
CA GLU A 164 -13.18 -4.78 -18.67
C GLU A 164 -13.14 -4.06 -17.32
N PHE A 165 -12.13 -3.23 -17.07
CA PHE A 165 -11.88 -2.63 -15.75
C PHE A 165 -13.14 -1.96 -15.18
N GLU A 166 -13.82 -1.11 -15.96
CA GLU A 166 -15.02 -0.39 -15.47
C GLU A 166 -16.18 -1.35 -15.09
N ASN A 167 -16.33 -2.45 -15.86
CA ASN A 167 -17.38 -3.44 -15.63
C ASN A 167 -17.08 -4.32 -14.42
N GLU A 168 -15.81 -4.49 -14.06
CA GLU A 168 -15.38 -5.32 -12.94
C GLU A 168 -15.35 -4.55 -11.61
N VAL A 169 -15.42 -3.21 -11.64
CA VAL A 169 -15.47 -2.41 -10.41
C VAL A 169 -16.73 -2.75 -9.63
N SER A 170 -16.53 -3.33 -8.45
CA SER A 170 -17.62 -3.87 -7.62
C SER A 170 -17.80 -3.11 -6.29
N SER A 171 -16.78 -2.39 -5.84
CA SER A 171 -16.85 -1.60 -4.61
C SER A 171 -16.23 -0.23 -4.77
N LYS A 172 -16.69 0.72 -3.96
CA LYS A 172 -16.15 2.07 -3.90
C LYS A 172 -15.78 2.41 -2.47
N PHE A 173 -14.60 2.99 -2.30
CA PHE A 173 -14.02 3.39 -1.02
C PHE A 173 -13.25 4.71 -1.20
N PRO A 174 -12.90 5.42 -0.13
CA PRO A 174 -12.07 6.61 -0.20
C PRO A 174 -10.69 6.31 -0.76
N ILE A 175 -10.22 7.13 -1.69
CA ILE A 175 -8.87 7.02 -2.28
C ILE A 175 -8.17 8.37 -2.15
N ARG A 176 -6.92 8.36 -1.75
CA ARG A 176 -6.05 9.53 -1.76
C ARG A 176 -4.81 9.24 -2.60
N ILE A 177 -4.54 10.11 -3.57
CA ILE A 177 -3.44 9.96 -4.52
C ILE A 177 -2.38 11.03 -4.22
N PHE A 178 -1.12 10.62 -4.15
CA PHE A 178 0.02 11.52 -3.96
C PHE A 178 1.11 11.22 -5.00
N HIS A 179 1.72 12.27 -5.58
CA HIS A 179 2.77 12.09 -6.58
C HIS A 179 3.75 13.24 -6.58
N GLY A 180 5.04 12.95 -6.74
CA GLY A 180 6.06 13.97 -6.99
C GLY A 180 5.97 14.51 -8.42
N LYS A 181 6.07 15.81 -8.59
CA LYS A 181 5.97 16.46 -9.91
C LYS A 181 7.17 16.17 -10.80
N ASP A 182 8.32 15.98 -10.18
CA ASP A 182 9.61 15.73 -10.86
C ASP A 182 9.91 14.22 -10.93
N ASP A 183 8.88 13.37 -10.86
CA ASP A 183 9.01 11.91 -10.95
C ASP A 183 9.38 11.50 -12.39
N GLU A 184 10.62 11.00 -12.56
CA GLU A 184 11.17 10.53 -13.83
C GLU A 184 10.93 9.03 -14.06
N VAL A 185 10.43 8.29 -13.06
CA VAL A 185 10.14 6.85 -13.14
C VAL A 185 8.71 6.62 -13.65
N ILE A 186 7.74 7.27 -12.99
CA ILE A 186 6.33 7.27 -13.40
C ILE A 186 5.87 8.72 -13.45
N HIS A 187 5.61 9.23 -14.64
CA HIS A 187 5.20 10.62 -14.80
C HIS A 187 3.91 10.92 -14.05
N TYR A 188 3.88 12.02 -13.27
CA TYR A 188 2.76 12.39 -12.39
C TYR A 188 1.39 12.51 -13.10
N GLU A 189 1.38 12.74 -14.41
CA GLU A 189 0.14 12.75 -15.20
C GLU A 189 -0.62 11.44 -15.13
N ASN A 190 0.06 10.30 -14.88
CA ASN A 190 -0.61 9.02 -14.65
C ASN A 190 -1.51 9.06 -13.42
N SER A 191 -1.06 9.69 -12.34
CA SER A 191 -1.87 9.91 -11.13
C SER A 191 -3.03 10.86 -11.36
N LEU A 192 -2.82 11.94 -12.14
CA LEU A 192 -3.91 12.85 -12.52
C LEU A 192 -4.97 12.15 -13.38
N ASN A 193 -4.55 11.29 -14.29
CA ASN A 193 -5.47 10.50 -15.12
C ASN A 193 -6.24 9.49 -14.24
N ALA A 194 -5.56 8.80 -13.32
CA ALA A 194 -6.21 7.92 -12.34
C ALA A 194 -7.26 8.68 -11.51
N TYR A 195 -6.90 9.87 -10.98
CA TYR A 195 -7.83 10.73 -10.24
C TYR A 195 -9.08 11.09 -11.06
N LYS A 196 -8.90 11.60 -12.30
CA LYS A 196 -10.01 11.99 -13.18
C LYS A 196 -10.92 10.81 -13.48
N LYS A 197 -10.33 9.65 -13.78
CA LYS A 197 -11.06 8.42 -14.07
C LYS A 197 -11.88 7.92 -12.89
N LEU A 198 -11.25 7.75 -11.74
CA LEU A 198 -11.91 7.28 -10.51
C LEU A 198 -13.02 8.24 -10.07
N LYS A 199 -12.80 9.55 -10.19
CA LYS A 199 -13.82 10.56 -9.89
C LYS A 199 -15.02 10.45 -10.83
N LYS A 200 -14.79 10.26 -12.14
CA LYS A 200 -15.85 10.01 -13.13
C LYS A 200 -16.64 8.74 -12.82
N MET A 201 -15.97 7.72 -12.28
CA MET A 201 -16.60 6.46 -11.85
C MET A 201 -17.32 6.59 -10.49
N GLY A 202 -17.29 7.76 -9.84
CA GLY A 202 -18.02 8.06 -8.61
C GLY A 202 -17.31 7.61 -7.33
N PHE A 203 -15.99 7.43 -7.35
CA PHE A 203 -15.20 7.27 -6.13
C PHE A 203 -15.05 8.58 -5.37
N SER A 204 -14.97 8.50 -4.04
CA SER A 204 -14.48 9.60 -3.21
C SER A 204 -12.97 9.63 -3.32
N VAL A 205 -12.45 10.50 -4.18
CA VAL A 205 -11.00 10.58 -4.45
C VAL A 205 -10.52 12.01 -4.37
N ASP A 206 -9.39 12.24 -3.72
CA ASP A 206 -8.62 13.48 -3.76
C ASP A 206 -7.17 13.19 -4.18
N HIS A 207 -6.42 14.25 -4.51
CA HIS A 207 -5.03 14.10 -4.95
C HIS A 207 -4.19 15.30 -4.57
N HIS A 208 -2.88 15.07 -4.49
CA HIS A 208 -1.86 16.11 -4.36
C HIS A 208 -0.66 15.79 -5.26
N ILE A 209 -0.20 16.82 -5.98
CA ILE A 209 1.06 16.76 -6.75
C ILE A 209 2.06 17.67 -6.06
N GLN A 210 3.14 17.05 -5.57
CA GLN A 210 4.18 17.72 -4.78
C GLN A 210 5.27 18.29 -5.69
N ASP A 211 5.46 19.61 -5.67
CA ASP A 211 6.57 20.26 -6.37
C ASP A 211 7.92 19.86 -5.76
N ASN A 212 8.97 19.82 -6.58
CA ASN A 212 10.35 19.49 -6.19
C ASN A 212 10.51 18.09 -5.54
N LEU A 213 9.65 17.16 -5.88
CA LEU A 213 9.72 15.77 -5.43
C LEU A 213 9.78 14.86 -6.65
N GLY A 214 10.79 13.96 -6.67
CA GLY A 214 10.92 12.88 -7.64
C GLY A 214 10.09 11.65 -7.26
N HIS A 215 10.58 10.43 -7.60
CA HIS A 215 9.94 9.15 -7.27
C HIS A 215 10.16 8.79 -5.79
N GLY A 216 9.37 9.38 -4.90
CA GLY A 216 9.56 9.23 -3.46
C GLY A 216 8.40 9.74 -2.63
N ILE A 217 8.60 9.73 -1.31
CA ILE A 217 7.65 10.20 -0.30
C ILE A 217 8.40 11.16 0.60
N ASP A 218 7.92 12.39 0.70
CA ASP A 218 8.46 13.40 1.61
C ASP A 218 7.62 13.49 2.91
N LYS A 219 8.05 14.36 3.80
CA LYS A 219 7.35 14.60 5.06
C LYS A 219 5.91 15.05 4.86
N PHE A 220 5.67 15.93 3.88
CA PHE A 220 4.31 16.37 3.56
C PHE A 220 3.44 15.19 3.09
N GLY A 221 3.97 14.32 2.23
CA GLY A 221 3.28 13.10 1.80
C GLY A 221 2.91 12.19 2.96
N LEU A 222 3.80 12.03 3.96
CA LEU A 222 3.50 11.24 5.17
C LEU A 222 2.38 11.88 6.01
N GLU A 223 2.43 13.19 6.25
CA GLU A 223 1.39 13.92 6.98
C GLU A 223 0.04 13.87 6.23
N PHE A 224 0.07 14.06 4.91
CA PHE A 224 -1.10 13.98 4.03
C PHE A 224 -1.75 12.59 4.09
N GLY A 225 -0.96 11.52 4.14
CA GLY A 225 -1.44 10.14 4.30
C GLY A 225 -2.04 9.90 5.69
N ASN A 226 -1.36 10.34 6.75
CA ASN A 226 -1.80 10.18 8.11
C ASN A 226 -3.16 10.84 8.38
N ASP A 227 -3.35 12.06 7.89
CA ASP A 227 -4.63 12.78 8.01
C ASP A 227 -5.79 12.06 7.31
N PHE A 228 -5.52 11.41 6.18
CA PHE A 228 -6.52 10.57 5.52
C PHE A 228 -6.90 9.37 6.37
N LEU A 229 -5.91 8.68 6.93
CA LEU A 229 -6.12 7.47 7.74
C LEU A 229 -6.89 7.80 9.03
N LYS A 230 -6.54 8.89 9.71
CA LYS A 230 -7.30 9.38 10.88
C LYS A 230 -8.77 9.63 10.54
N LYS A 231 -9.01 10.27 9.40
CA LYS A 231 -10.38 10.55 8.94
C LYS A 231 -11.20 9.30 8.65
N ILE A 232 -10.62 8.31 7.95
CA ILE A 232 -11.35 7.09 7.59
C ILE A 232 -11.53 6.14 8.78
N PHE A 233 -10.60 6.10 9.72
CA PHE A 233 -10.68 5.31 10.95
C PHE A 233 -11.40 6.04 12.11
N LYS A 234 -11.71 7.33 11.93
CA LYS A 234 -12.44 8.17 12.91
C LYS A 234 -11.70 8.28 14.26
N VAL A 235 -10.40 8.50 14.19
CA VAL A 235 -9.53 8.71 15.34
C VAL A 235 -8.95 10.12 15.32
#